data_6bce4f745ad89a31e06fa2dc98d6e2ce
#
_entry.id   6bce4f745ad89a31e06fa2dc98d6e2ce
#
_cell.length_a   1.000
_cell.length_b   1.000
_cell.length_c   1.000
_cell.angle_alpha   90.00
_cell.angle_beta   90.00
_cell.angle_gamma   90.00
#
_symmetry.space_group_name_H-M   'P 1'
#
loop_
_entity.id
_entity.type
_entity.pdbx_description
1 polymer ?
#
loop_
_entity_poly.entity_id
_entity_poly.type
_entity_poly.pdbx_seq_one_letter_code
_entity_poly.pdbx_strand_id
1 'polypeptide(L)'
;DAEAQLYKVVTDYVREEFNRADALENDKRAGTVGFALTILQRRLASSPEAIHQSLRRRRERLESRLREMEVLRRGGEATTTFQSDIIEYDTEDFEDLEDAEGNEAETTEEQILDQATAARSIAELKAEIETLNGLESLALNVRQSTTDTKWLELASLLDEIFSSSTSNQDPTGEDGQQGSGAQGIPKPKPSPHQKLVIFTEHRD
;
A
#
# COMPACT_ATOMS: atom_id res chain seq x y z
N ASP A 1 3.78 12.29 -14.99
CA ASP A 1 4.59 11.60 -14.00
C ASP A 1 4.08 10.14 -13.86
N ALA A 2 5.00 9.17 -13.94
CA ALA A 2 4.66 7.75 -13.91
C ALA A 2 4.05 7.33 -12.57
N GLU A 3 4.54 7.91 -11.46
CA GLU A 3 4.03 7.67 -10.12
C GLU A 3 2.58 8.15 -9.99
N ALA A 4 2.26 9.36 -10.45
CA ALA A 4 0.88 9.86 -10.44
C ALA A 4 -0.06 9.00 -11.30
N GLN A 5 0.44 8.45 -12.39
CA GLN A 5 -0.31 7.52 -13.22
C GLN A 5 -0.59 6.21 -12.47
N LEU A 6 0.41 5.65 -11.77
CA LEU A 6 0.24 4.46 -10.95
C LEU A 6 -0.83 4.68 -9.87
N TYR A 7 -0.74 5.80 -9.13
CA TYR A 7 -1.74 6.17 -8.12
C TYR A 7 -3.15 6.21 -8.70
N LYS A 8 -3.32 6.85 -9.85
CA LYS A 8 -4.61 6.95 -10.50
C LYS A 8 -5.17 5.59 -10.89
N VAL A 9 -4.38 4.77 -11.59
CA VAL A 9 -4.86 3.49 -12.15
C VAL A 9 -5.15 2.48 -11.04
N VAL A 10 -4.33 2.42 -9.98
CA VAL A 10 -4.61 1.56 -8.82
C VAL A 10 -5.85 2.05 -8.06
N THR A 11 -6.03 3.36 -7.91
CA THR A 11 -7.23 3.92 -7.27
C THR A 11 -8.50 3.62 -8.08
N ASP A 12 -8.43 3.70 -9.40
CA ASP A 12 -9.55 3.37 -10.28
C ASP A 12 -9.89 1.87 -10.17
N TYR A 13 -8.89 0.98 -10.17
CA TYR A 13 -9.08 -0.45 -9.91
C TYR A 13 -9.75 -0.72 -8.56
N VAL A 14 -9.25 -0.12 -7.49
CA VAL A 14 -9.84 -0.24 -6.14
C VAL A 14 -11.30 0.17 -6.14
N ARG A 15 -11.62 1.30 -6.77
CA ARG A 15 -13.01 1.80 -6.85
C ARG A 15 -13.93 0.85 -7.63
N GLU A 16 -13.45 0.30 -8.74
CA GLU A 16 -14.23 -0.66 -9.55
C GLU A 16 -14.49 -1.94 -8.76
N GLU A 17 -13.50 -2.47 -8.06
CA GLU A 17 -13.67 -3.68 -7.25
C GLU A 17 -14.54 -3.44 -6.00
N PHE A 18 -14.49 -2.25 -5.37
CA PHE A 18 -15.44 -1.87 -4.32
C PHE A 18 -16.89 -1.90 -4.84
N ASN A 19 -17.14 -1.25 -5.97
CA ASN A 19 -18.49 -1.24 -6.57
C ASN A 19 -18.97 -2.65 -6.93
N ARG A 20 -18.04 -3.53 -7.34
CA ARG A 20 -18.34 -4.92 -7.63
C ARG A 20 -18.61 -5.71 -6.34
N ALA A 21 -17.85 -5.45 -5.28
CA ALA A 21 -18.05 -6.07 -3.98
C ALA A 21 -19.38 -5.68 -3.34
N ASP A 22 -19.77 -4.41 -3.40
CA ASP A 22 -21.06 -3.92 -2.91
C ASP A 22 -22.25 -4.59 -3.59
N ALA A 23 -22.06 -5.07 -4.83
CA ALA A 23 -23.08 -5.83 -5.56
C ALA A 23 -23.14 -7.32 -5.20
N LEU A 24 -22.31 -7.79 -4.24
CA LEU A 24 -22.39 -9.16 -3.73
C LEU A 24 -23.58 -9.30 -2.78
N GLU A 25 -24.25 -10.45 -2.84
CA GLU A 25 -25.35 -10.79 -1.94
C GLU A 25 -24.86 -11.21 -0.54
N ASN A 26 -23.56 -11.50 -0.41
CA ASN A 26 -22.93 -11.93 0.82
C ASN A 26 -22.15 -10.76 1.45
N ASP A 27 -22.66 -10.21 2.53
CA ASP A 27 -22.09 -9.07 3.24
C ASP A 27 -20.69 -9.36 3.80
N LYS A 28 -20.42 -10.57 4.28
CA LYS A 28 -19.10 -10.96 4.78
C LYS A 28 -18.04 -10.96 3.68
N ARG A 29 -18.39 -11.49 2.52
CA ARG A 29 -17.50 -11.46 1.37
C ARG A 29 -17.25 -10.04 0.86
N ALA A 30 -18.30 -9.22 0.81
CA ALA A 30 -18.19 -7.80 0.47
C ALA A 30 -17.25 -7.06 1.44
N GLY A 31 -17.42 -7.30 2.75
CA GLY A 31 -16.54 -6.77 3.80
C GLY A 31 -15.08 -7.20 3.63
N THR A 32 -14.84 -8.49 3.41
CA THR A 32 -13.48 -9.03 3.19
C THR A 32 -12.80 -8.40 1.97
N VAL A 33 -13.51 -8.26 0.85
CA VAL A 33 -13.00 -7.59 -0.35
C VAL A 33 -12.74 -6.11 -0.06
N GLY A 34 -13.65 -5.43 0.60
CA GLY A 34 -13.49 -4.02 0.98
C GLY A 34 -12.25 -3.80 1.85
N PHE A 35 -12.03 -4.65 2.84
CA PHE A 35 -10.85 -4.58 3.70
C PHE A 35 -9.55 -4.82 2.91
N ALA A 36 -9.51 -5.85 2.05
CA ALA A 36 -8.37 -6.09 1.17
C ALA A 36 -8.02 -4.89 0.28
N LEU A 37 -9.03 -4.22 -0.25
CA LEU A 37 -8.84 -3.02 -1.08
C LEU A 37 -8.32 -1.83 -0.27
N THR A 38 -8.71 -1.71 1.00
CA THR A 38 -8.18 -0.70 1.92
C THR A 38 -6.70 -0.95 2.22
N ILE A 39 -6.31 -2.21 2.47
CA ILE A 39 -4.89 -2.58 2.64
C ILE A 39 -4.11 -2.23 1.36
N LEU A 40 -4.65 -2.52 0.19
CA LEU A 40 -3.99 -2.19 -1.08
C LEU A 40 -3.76 -0.69 -1.25
N GLN A 41 -4.72 0.15 -0.83
CA GLN A 41 -4.55 1.61 -0.82
C GLN A 41 -3.47 2.06 0.16
N ARG A 42 -3.40 1.47 1.36
CA ARG A 42 -2.32 1.75 2.31
C ARG A 42 -0.96 1.39 1.75
N ARG A 43 -0.83 0.23 1.09
CA ARG A 43 0.41 -0.18 0.41
C ARG A 43 0.79 0.76 -0.73
N LEU A 44 -0.17 1.22 -1.53
CA LEU A 44 0.04 2.22 -2.56
C LEU A 44 0.57 3.54 -1.97
N ALA A 45 0.01 3.97 -0.83
CA ALA A 45 0.45 5.17 -0.14
C ALA A 45 1.81 5.00 0.56
N SER A 46 2.27 3.79 0.84
CA SER A 46 3.54 3.50 1.48
C SER A 46 4.72 3.69 0.53
N SER A 47 4.87 2.81 -0.46
CA SER A 47 5.97 2.88 -1.41
C SER A 47 5.63 2.19 -2.75
N PRO A 48 6.34 2.54 -3.85
CA PRO A 48 6.24 1.79 -5.11
C PRO A 48 6.64 0.31 -4.97
N GLU A 49 7.54 -0.02 -4.06
CA GLU A 49 7.92 -1.39 -3.74
C GLU A 49 6.77 -2.14 -3.07
N ALA A 50 6.19 -1.58 -2.01
CA ALA A 50 5.12 -2.21 -1.25
C ALA A 50 3.92 -2.54 -2.14
N ILE A 51 3.48 -1.59 -2.98
CA ILE A 51 2.37 -1.83 -3.90
C ILE A 51 2.71 -2.86 -4.99
N HIS A 52 3.93 -2.82 -5.55
CA HIS A 52 4.38 -3.80 -6.53
C HIS A 52 4.33 -5.23 -5.97
N GLN A 53 4.89 -5.45 -4.77
CA GLN A 53 4.90 -6.77 -4.13
C GLN A 53 3.47 -7.26 -3.83
N SER A 54 2.60 -6.38 -3.35
CA SER A 54 1.21 -6.72 -3.05
C SER A 54 0.42 -7.09 -4.30
N LEU A 55 0.55 -6.34 -5.39
CA LEU A 55 -0.11 -6.64 -6.67
C LEU A 55 0.36 -7.98 -7.25
N ARG A 56 1.68 -8.22 -7.17
CA ARG A 56 2.29 -9.46 -7.65
C ARG A 56 1.77 -10.69 -6.87
N ARG A 57 1.83 -10.67 -5.53
CA ARG A 57 1.35 -11.79 -4.70
C ARG A 57 -0.13 -12.06 -4.94
N ARG A 58 -0.95 -11.00 -4.95
CA ARG A 58 -2.37 -11.11 -5.24
C ARG A 58 -2.62 -11.78 -6.60
N ARG A 59 -1.95 -11.33 -7.66
CA ARG A 59 -2.07 -11.93 -8.99
C ARG A 59 -1.69 -13.42 -8.97
N GLU A 60 -0.52 -13.76 -8.41
CA GLU A 60 -0.03 -15.15 -8.33
C GLU A 60 -1.03 -16.05 -7.58
N ARG A 61 -1.65 -15.54 -6.53
CA ARG A 61 -2.65 -16.27 -5.75
C ARG A 61 -3.94 -16.50 -6.53
N LEU A 62 -4.45 -15.47 -7.19
CA LEU A 62 -5.65 -15.59 -8.03
C LEU A 62 -5.42 -16.49 -9.25
N GLU A 63 -4.22 -16.48 -9.83
CA GLU A 63 -3.82 -17.43 -10.88
C GLU A 63 -3.80 -18.89 -10.38
N SER A 64 -3.29 -19.14 -9.18
CA SER A 64 -3.34 -20.47 -8.57
C SER A 64 -4.76 -20.95 -8.43
N ARG A 65 -5.62 -20.09 -7.87
CA ARG A 65 -7.05 -20.35 -7.73
C ARG A 65 -7.73 -20.63 -9.07
N LEU A 66 -7.41 -19.85 -10.08
CA LEU A 66 -7.96 -20.05 -11.42
C LEU A 66 -7.59 -21.44 -11.95
N ARG A 67 -6.33 -21.87 -11.79
CA ARG A 67 -5.88 -23.20 -12.20
C ARG A 67 -6.63 -24.31 -11.49
N GLU A 68 -6.82 -24.20 -10.18
CA GLU A 68 -7.59 -25.16 -9.38
C GLU A 68 -9.03 -25.28 -9.90
N MET A 69 -9.69 -24.17 -10.15
CA MET A 69 -11.06 -24.13 -10.67
C MET A 69 -11.17 -24.71 -12.10
N GLU A 70 -10.20 -24.46 -12.94
CA GLU A 70 -10.17 -25.04 -14.30
C GLU A 70 -9.97 -26.55 -14.27
N VAL A 71 -9.18 -27.08 -13.33
CA VAL A 71 -9.00 -28.52 -13.12
C VAL A 71 -10.31 -29.16 -12.65
N LEU A 72 -10.96 -28.59 -11.63
CA LEU A 72 -12.24 -29.08 -11.12
C LEU A 72 -13.31 -29.12 -12.22
N ARG A 73 -13.39 -28.04 -13.01
CA ARG A 73 -14.33 -27.99 -14.14
C ARG A 73 -14.08 -29.08 -15.19
N ARG A 74 -12.81 -29.42 -15.46
CA ARG A 74 -12.45 -30.51 -16.40
C ARG A 74 -12.73 -31.89 -15.84
N GLY A 75 -12.66 -32.06 -14.51
CA GLY A 75 -12.96 -33.30 -13.82
C GLY A 75 -14.45 -33.66 -13.75
N GLY A 76 -15.33 -32.81 -14.28
CA GLY A 76 -16.78 -33.10 -14.34
C GLY A 76 -17.53 -32.77 -13.05
N GLU A 77 -16.89 -32.19 -12.05
CA GLU A 77 -17.53 -31.61 -10.85
C GLU A 77 -18.10 -30.24 -11.19
N ALA A 78 -19.17 -30.24 -11.96
CA ALA A 78 -19.79 -29.07 -12.58
C ALA A 78 -20.48 -28.10 -11.61
N THR A 79 -20.40 -28.34 -10.31
CA THR A 79 -21.10 -27.56 -9.28
C THR A 79 -20.21 -27.09 -8.14
N THR A 80 -18.91 -26.92 -8.35
CA THR A 80 -18.11 -26.24 -7.34
C THR A 80 -18.46 -24.77 -7.39
N THR A 81 -19.36 -24.39 -6.50
CA THR A 81 -19.75 -23.03 -6.28
C THR A 81 -18.49 -22.23 -6.02
N PHE A 82 -18.32 -21.11 -6.69
CA PHE A 82 -17.25 -20.12 -6.53
C PHE A 82 -17.04 -19.67 -5.07
N GLN A 83 -17.82 -20.22 -4.18
CA GLN A 83 -18.02 -19.79 -2.80
C GLN A 83 -17.28 -20.60 -1.73
N SER A 84 -16.75 -21.80 -2.04
CA SER A 84 -16.37 -22.73 -0.96
C SER A 84 -15.02 -22.50 -0.29
N ASP A 85 -14.13 -21.66 -0.83
CA ASP A 85 -12.76 -21.54 -0.33
C ASP A 85 -12.33 -20.08 -0.05
N ILE A 86 -13.25 -19.12 -0.07
CA ILE A 86 -12.94 -17.75 0.33
C ILE A 86 -13.09 -17.68 1.84
N ILE A 87 -12.01 -17.31 2.52
CA ILE A 87 -12.07 -16.93 3.93
C ILE A 87 -12.95 -15.69 4.02
N GLU A 88 -14.05 -15.78 4.77
CA GLU A 88 -14.97 -14.68 4.99
C GLU A 88 -14.74 -14.14 6.39
N TYR A 89 -14.43 -12.86 6.48
CA TYR A 89 -14.26 -12.11 7.72
C TYR A 89 -15.47 -11.23 7.94
N ASP A 90 -15.89 -11.08 9.18
CA ASP A 90 -16.91 -10.09 9.54
C ASP A 90 -16.28 -8.84 10.20
N THR A 91 -17.12 -7.91 10.62
CA THR A 91 -16.65 -6.63 11.18
C THR A 91 -15.89 -6.84 12.50
N GLU A 92 -16.28 -7.82 13.31
CA GLU A 92 -15.63 -8.14 14.59
C GLU A 92 -14.23 -8.71 14.33
N ASP A 93 -14.08 -9.58 13.31
CA ASP A 93 -12.79 -10.15 12.92
C ASP A 93 -11.79 -9.05 12.51
N PHE A 94 -12.26 -7.97 11.86
CA PHE A 94 -11.41 -6.84 11.46
C PHE A 94 -11.03 -5.95 12.65
N GLU A 95 -11.94 -5.73 13.61
CA GLU A 95 -11.63 -5.00 14.84
C GLU A 95 -10.58 -5.74 15.66
N ASP A 96 -10.71 -7.07 15.79
CA ASP A 96 -9.73 -7.92 16.47
C ASP A 96 -8.35 -7.87 15.76
N LEU A 97 -8.34 -7.76 14.43
CA LEU A 97 -7.12 -7.67 13.64
C LEU A 97 -6.42 -6.31 13.80
N GLU A 98 -7.18 -5.22 13.93
CA GLU A 98 -6.61 -3.88 14.18
C GLU A 98 -5.99 -3.77 15.60
N ASP A 99 -6.53 -4.53 16.55
CA ASP A 99 -6.02 -4.58 17.93
C ASP A 99 -4.89 -5.62 18.10
N ALA A 100 -4.65 -6.49 17.12
CA ALA A 100 -3.61 -7.50 17.17
C ALA A 100 -2.20 -6.90 17.06
N GLU A 101 -1.29 -7.36 17.92
CA GLU A 101 0.09 -6.87 17.92
C GLU A 101 0.99 -7.61 16.92
N GLY A 102 1.71 -6.85 16.09
CA GLY A 102 2.91 -7.28 15.38
C GLY A 102 2.68 -8.20 14.17
N ASN A 103 3.49 -9.24 14.05
CA ASN A 103 3.58 -10.09 12.85
C ASN A 103 2.30 -10.88 12.51
N GLU A 104 1.42 -11.14 13.49
CA GLU A 104 0.20 -11.91 13.24
C GLU A 104 -0.82 -11.09 12.44
N ALA A 105 -1.02 -9.83 12.82
CA ALA A 105 -1.88 -8.90 12.08
C ALA A 105 -1.39 -8.73 10.64
N GLU A 106 -0.10 -8.48 10.46
CA GLU A 106 0.50 -8.30 9.12
C GLU A 106 0.33 -9.55 8.24
N THR A 107 0.56 -10.76 8.81
CA THR A 107 0.38 -12.02 8.08
C THR A 107 -1.07 -12.23 7.66
N THR A 108 -2.02 -11.93 8.53
CA THR A 108 -3.46 -12.07 8.25
C THR A 108 -3.92 -11.05 7.22
N GLU A 109 -3.50 -9.79 7.33
CA GLU A 109 -3.75 -8.77 6.31
C GLU A 109 -3.25 -9.19 4.92
N GLU A 110 -2.04 -9.76 4.85
CA GLU A 110 -1.49 -10.26 3.61
C GLU A 110 -2.32 -11.41 3.02
N GLN A 111 -2.77 -12.35 3.86
CA GLN A 111 -3.63 -13.45 3.41
C GLN A 111 -4.97 -12.94 2.88
N ILE A 112 -5.58 -11.98 3.56
CA ILE A 112 -6.84 -11.36 3.12
C ILE A 112 -6.62 -10.65 1.78
N LEU A 113 -5.59 -9.83 1.69
CA LEU A 113 -5.26 -9.08 0.48
C LEU A 113 -5.03 -10.00 -0.72
N ASP A 114 -4.34 -11.10 -0.52
CA ASP A 114 -3.95 -12.01 -1.60
C ASP A 114 -5.13 -12.85 -2.11
N GLN A 115 -6.13 -13.15 -1.26
CA GLN A 115 -7.19 -14.11 -1.57
C GLN A 115 -8.55 -13.49 -1.88
N ALA A 116 -8.83 -12.30 -1.34
CA ALA A 116 -10.13 -11.68 -1.50
C ALA A 116 -10.39 -11.29 -2.97
N THR A 117 -11.55 -11.64 -3.50
CA THR A 117 -11.97 -11.26 -4.85
C THR A 117 -13.48 -11.11 -4.93
N ALA A 118 -13.94 -10.10 -5.68
CA ALA A 118 -15.34 -9.90 -6.01
C ALA A 118 -15.80 -10.74 -7.23
N ALA A 119 -14.88 -11.43 -7.91
CA ALA A 119 -15.22 -12.23 -9.08
C ALA A 119 -16.20 -13.37 -8.76
N ARG A 120 -17.24 -13.52 -9.58
CA ARG A 120 -18.27 -14.56 -9.46
C ARG A 120 -18.13 -15.69 -10.48
N SER A 121 -17.26 -15.50 -11.46
CA SER A 121 -17.05 -16.45 -12.55
C SER A 121 -15.58 -16.57 -12.92
N ILE A 122 -15.22 -17.67 -13.58
CA ILE A 122 -13.88 -17.85 -14.14
C ILE A 122 -13.54 -16.72 -15.12
N ALA A 123 -14.52 -16.19 -15.86
CA ALA A 123 -14.30 -15.11 -16.80
C ALA A 123 -13.94 -13.80 -16.09
N GLU A 124 -14.65 -13.47 -15.00
CA GLU A 124 -14.36 -12.30 -14.18
C GLU A 124 -13.00 -12.42 -13.48
N LEU A 125 -12.67 -13.61 -12.94
CA LEU A 125 -11.38 -13.86 -12.32
C LEU A 125 -10.22 -13.69 -13.32
N LYS A 126 -10.39 -14.15 -14.57
CA LYS A 126 -9.40 -13.91 -15.62
C LYS A 126 -9.24 -12.44 -15.95
N ALA A 127 -10.33 -11.69 -16.01
CA ALA A 127 -10.29 -10.25 -16.25
C ALA A 127 -9.59 -9.50 -15.12
N GLU A 128 -9.83 -9.89 -13.87
CA GLU A 128 -9.14 -9.31 -12.70
C GLU A 128 -7.63 -9.61 -12.74
N ILE A 129 -7.24 -10.86 -13.05
CA ILE A 129 -5.83 -11.25 -13.19
C ILE A 129 -5.13 -10.43 -14.28
N GLU A 130 -5.78 -10.21 -15.41
CA GLU A 130 -5.22 -9.39 -16.50
C GLU A 130 -5.03 -7.94 -16.07
N THR A 131 -6.00 -7.37 -15.35
CA THR A 131 -5.89 -6.03 -14.77
C THR A 131 -4.70 -5.96 -13.79
N LEU A 132 -4.57 -6.92 -12.88
CA LEU A 132 -3.47 -6.98 -11.92
C LEU A 132 -2.11 -7.09 -12.60
N ASN A 133 -2.00 -7.85 -13.69
CA ASN A 133 -0.77 -7.96 -14.48
C ASN A 133 -0.35 -6.60 -15.07
N GLY A 134 -1.31 -5.84 -15.58
CA GLY A 134 -1.08 -4.47 -16.05
C GLY A 134 -0.60 -3.52 -14.94
N LEU A 135 -1.26 -3.58 -13.78
CA LEU A 135 -0.92 -2.77 -12.61
C LEU A 135 0.46 -3.13 -12.04
N GLU A 136 0.78 -4.42 -11.92
CA GLU A 136 2.09 -4.91 -11.50
C GLU A 136 3.21 -4.40 -12.42
N SER A 137 3.00 -4.48 -13.73
CA SER A 137 3.96 -4.00 -14.73
C SER A 137 4.19 -2.49 -14.60
N LEU A 138 3.12 -1.72 -14.36
CA LEU A 138 3.22 -0.28 -14.14
C LEU A 138 3.97 0.04 -12.83
N ALA A 139 3.64 -0.66 -11.74
CA ALA A 139 4.32 -0.49 -10.46
C ALA A 139 5.82 -0.84 -10.55
N LEU A 140 6.16 -1.91 -11.29
CA LEU A 140 7.55 -2.29 -11.55
C LEU A 140 8.31 -1.20 -12.30
N ASN A 141 7.70 -0.59 -13.32
CA ASN A 141 8.30 0.51 -14.06
C ASN A 141 8.56 1.73 -13.17
N VAL A 142 7.59 2.09 -12.29
CA VAL A 142 7.77 3.19 -11.33
C VAL A 142 8.89 2.88 -10.36
N ARG A 143 8.92 1.67 -9.78
CA ARG A 143 9.99 1.21 -8.91
C ARG A 143 11.38 1.30 -9.55
N GLN A 144 11.50 0.97 -10.84
CA GLN A 144 12.77 1.00 -11.58
C GLN A 144 13.18 2.41 -12.02
N SER A 145 12.25 3.37 -12.04
CA SER A 145 12.52 4.73 -12.53
C SER A 145 13.36 5.58 -11.58
N THR A 146 13.77 5.07 -10.42
CA THR A 146 14.57 5.77 -9.38
C THR A 146 13.98 7.09 -8.86
N THR A 147 12.76 7.42 -9.24
CA THR A 147 12.04 8.62 -8.82
C THR A 147 11.01 8.29 -7.75
N ASP A 148 11.43 7.76 -6.61
CA ASP A 148 10.59 7.72 -5.41
C ASP A 148 10.52 9.15 -4.84
N THR A 149 9.40 9.83 -5.08
CA THR A 149 9.18 11.22 -4.68
C THR A 149 9.28 11.38 -3.16
N LYS A 150 8.80 10.41 -2.38
CA LYS A 150 8.89 10.44 -0.92
C LYS A 150 10.33 10.32 -0.43
N TRP A 151 11.09 9.43 -1.04
CA TRP A 151 12.51 9.26 -0.72
C TRP A 151 13.32 10.51 -1.06
N LEU A 152 13.08 11.13 -2.21
CA LEU A 152 13.75 12.35 -2.62
C LEU A 152 13.42 13.52 -1.68
N GLU A 153 12.14 13.65 -1.28
CA GLU A 153 11.71 14.67 -0.33
C GLU A 153 12.33 14.43 1.05
N LEU A 154 12.33 13.18 1.54
CA LEU A 154 12.99 12.83 2.80
C LEU A 154 14.50 13.15 2.74
N ALA A 155 15.18 12.77 1.67
CA ALA A 155 16.61 13.05 1.49
C ALA A 155 16.86 14.56 1.50
N SER A 156 16.03 15.35 0.83
CA SER A 156 16.12 16.81 0.82
C SER A 156 15.93 17.41 2.22
N LEU A 157 14.95 16.93 2.98
CA LEU A 157 14.73 17.37 4.36
C LEU A 157 15.89 16.98 5.28
N LEU A 158 16.46 15.79 5.11
CA LEU A 158 17.63 15.36 5.87
C LEU A 158 18.84 16.21 5.55
N ASP A 159 19.08 16.53 4.28
CA ASP A 159 20.16 17.43 3.87
C ASP A 159 19.96 18.82 4.47
N GLU A 160 18.75 19.37 4.47
CA GLU A 160 18.47 20.66 5.11
C GLU A 160 18.75 20.62 6.62
N ILE A 161 18.34 19.55 7.33
CA ILE A 161 18.52 19.41 8.77
C ILE A 161 19.99 19.23 9.14
N PHE A 162 20.74 18.42 8.38
CA PHE A 162 22.12 18.07 8.73
C PHE A 162 23.18 18.94 8.07
N SER A 163 22.90 19.57 6.91
CA SER A 163 23.85 20.43 6.19
C SER A 163 23.83 21.89 6.63
N SER A 164 22.80 22.35 7.32
CA SER A 164 22.71 23.70 7.88
C SER A 164 23.80 24.02 8.92
N SER A 165 24.68 23.05 9.20
CA SER A 165 25.74 23.13 10.20
C SER A 165 27.04 23.75 9.71
N THR A 166 27.19 23.99 8.39
CA THR A 166 28.52 24.39 7.82
C THR A 166 28.62 25.86 7.42
N SER A 167 27.55 26.65 7.55
CA SER A 167 27.53 28.01 7.01
C SER A 167 27.68 29.14 8.03
N ASN A 168 28.00 28.88 9.29
CA ASN A 168 28.21 29.94 10.29
C ASN A 168 29.63 29.86 10.91
N GLN A 169 30.64 30.02 10.09
CA GLN A 169 31.90 30.62 10.52
C GLN A 169 32.06 31.97 9.82
N ASP A 170 31.50 32.99 10.44
CA ASP A 170 32.03 34.34 10.31
C ASP A 170 32.15 34.94 11.71
N PRO A 171 33.37 35.16 12.16
CA PRO A 171 33.62 35.87 13.40
C PRO A 171 33.94 37.31 13.04
N THR A 172 32.96 38.21 12.97
CA THR A 172 33.23 39.65 13.23
C THR A 172 31.93 40.45 13.20
N GLY A 173 31.70 41.22 14.26
CA GLY A 173 31.11 42.54 14.14
C GLY A 173 29.67 42.74 14.58
N GLU A 174 29.53 43.07 15.83
CA GLU A 174 28.83 44.28 16.37
C GLU A 174 27.40 44.62 15.93
N ASP A 175 26.60 44.69 16.96
CA ASP A 175 25.51 45.69 17.22
C ASP A 175 24.27 45.79 16.34
N GLY A 176 23.14 45.62 17.01
CA GLY A 176 22.05 46.56 16.78
C GLY A 176 20.71 46.00 16.38
N GLN A 177 19.84 45.95 17.35
CA GLN A 177 18.41 46.32 17.25
C GLN A 177 17.32 45.25 17.08
N GLN A 178 16.53 45.30 18.11
CA GLN A 178 15.20 44.73 18.32
C GLN A 178 14.25 44.90 17.13
N GLY A 179 13.63 43.80 16.72
CA GLY A 179 12.46 43.75 15.88
C GLY A 179 11.51 42.68 16.37
N SER A 180 10.42 43.09 16.97
CA SER A 180 9.31 42.33 17.56
C SER A 180 8.59 41.47 16.54
N GLY A 181 8.28 40.22 16.92
CA GLY A 181 7.00 39.58 16.58
C GLY A 181 6.95 38.63 15.42
N ALA A 182 7.31 37.39 15.69
CA ALA A 182 6.59 36.17 15.26
C ALA A 182 7.21 35.03 16.08
N GLN A 183 6.41 34.33 16.87
CA GLN A 183 6.86 33.14 17.56
C GLN A 183 7.04 32.02 16.52
N GLY A 184 8.16 32.10 15.78
CA GLY A 184 8.62 31.00 14.94
C GLY A 184 9.12 29.87 15.82
N ILE A 185 8.74 28.65 15.48
CA ILE A 185 9.31 27.43 16.03
C ILE A 185 10.83 27.58 15.98
N PRO A 186 11.55 27.46 17.12
CA PRO A 186 12.99 27.62 17.13
C PRO A 186 13.63 26.61 16.18
N LYS A 187 14.39 27.09 15.20
CA LYS A 187 15.18 26.22 14.32
C LYS A 187 16.09 25.33 15.16
N PRO A 188 16.12 24.02 14.94
CA PRO A 188 16.96 23.13 15.70
C PRO A 188 18.44 23.53 15.52
N LYS A 189 19.18 23.62 16.63
CA LYS A 189 20.61 23.86 16.58
C LYS A 189 21.32 22.58 16.22
N PRO A 190 22.24 22.58 15.25
CA PRO A 190 23.02 21.39 14.89
C PRO A 190 23.82 20.90 16.10
N SER A 191 23.75 19.60 16.35
CA SER A 191 24.53 18.94 17.42
C SER A 191 25.22 17.71 16.83
N PRO A 192 26.50 17.45 17.16
CA PRO A 192 27.20 16.24 16.73
C PRO A 192 26.59 14.95 17.30
N HIS A 193 25.68 15.09 18.27
CA HIS A 193 24.92 13.98 18.86
C HIS A 193 23.45 13.94 18.39
N GLN A 194 23.13 14.67 17.35
CA GLN A 194 21.77 14.71 16.79
C GLN A 194 21.41 13.33 16.24
N LYS A 195 20.32 12.77 16.72
CA LYS A 195 19.79 11.47 16.27
C LYS A 195 18.44 11.69 15.63
N LEU A 196 18.21 11.03 14.52
CA LEU A 196 16.92 10.93 13.88
C LEU A 196 16.32 9.54 14.17
N VAL A 197 15.05 9.51 14.53
CA VAL A 197 14.27 8.27 14.64
C VAL A 197 13.18 8.33 13.59
N ILE A 198 13.17 7.35 12.71
CA ILE A 198 12.14 7.19 11.68
C ILE A 198 11.27 6.02 12.09
N PHE A 199 9.96 6.26 12.17
CA PHE A 199 8.97 5.21 12.39
C PHE A 199 8.41 4.78 11.03
N THR A 200 8.33 3.47 10.82
CA THR A 200 7.68 2.86 9.66
C THR A 200 6.62 1.89 10.12
N GLU A 201 5.50 1.86 9.43
CA GLU A 201 4.38 0.96 9.70
C GLU A 201 4.61 -0.42 9.08
N HIS A 202 5.34 -0.49 7.97
CA HIS A 202 5.56 -1.73 7.22
C HIS A 202 7.04 -2.09 7.15
N ARG A 203 7.31 -3.40 7.20
CA ARG A 203 8.62 -3.97 6.84
C ARG A 203 8.58 -4.36 5.36
N ASP A 204 9.45 -3.78 4.58
CA ASP A 204 9.69 -4.19 3.18
C ASP A 204 10.75 -5.28 3.12
#